data_c7fa91253db0d481a49c6fff6385ac61
#
_entry.id   c7fa91253db0d481a49c6fff6385ac61
#
_cell.length_a   1.000
_cell.length_b   1.000
_cell.length_c   1.000
_cell.angle_alpha   90.00
_cell.angle_beta   90.00
_cell.angle_gamma   90.00
#
_symmetry.space_group_name_H-M   'P 1'
#
loop_
_entity.id
_entity.type
_entity.pdbx_description
1 polymer ?
#
loop_
_entity_poly.entity_id
_entity_poly.type
_entity_poly.pdbx_seq_one_letter_code
_entity_poly.pdbx_strand_id
1 'polypeptide(L)'
;IIPVIIPPQTISSSLYLHFNFFDIFGIFKATTGSSLNLRGSPIPYALMSATCMGLKNGLYIYMIRQFFTGIPKSLEEAAYVDGCSIFKTFWRVILPDAVPILVSCFLFSFVWQWTDTFYSKLFLGNIKLLSLEASTVADRLNSYVSIQLGLSGGASMGYQQQMVSTATLMLVAPLLVLYLFAQRSF
;
A
#
# COMPACT_ATOMS: atom_id res chain seq x y z
N ILE A 1 -10.40 -12.75 -0.34
CA ILE A 1 -11.30 -11.91 0.49
C ILE A 1 -10.93 -12.02 1.98
N ILE A 2 -10.56 -13.21 2.49
CA ILE A 2 -10.20 -13.44 3.92
C ILE A 2 -9.17 -12.40 4.44
N PRO A 3 -8.05 -12.08 3.74
CA PRO A 3 -7.08 -11.10 4.23
C PRO A 3 -7.61 -9.67 4.38
N VAL A 4 -8.75 -9.34 3.75
CA VAL A 4 -9.40 -8.03 3.87
C VAL A 4 -10.23 -7.94 5.15
N ILE A 5 -10.74 -9.06 5.62
CA ILE A 5 -11.63 -9.16 6.79
C ILE A 5 -10.81 -9.21 8.09
N ILE A 6 -9.63 -9.83 8.06
CA ILE A 6 -8.79 -9.95 9.25
C ILE A 6 -8.16 -8.61 9.59
N PRO A 7 -8.36 -8.08 10.81
CA PRO A 7 -7.71 -6.84 11.22
C PRO A 7 -6.18 -6.97 11.17
N PRO A 8 -5.46 -5.99 10.63
CA PRO A 8 -4.00 -6.02 10.55
C PRO A 8 -3.31 -6.26 11.88
N GLN A 9 -3.90 -5.75 12.96
CA GLN A 9 -3.38 -5.87 14.31
C GLN A 9 -3.28 -7.32 14.78
N THR A 10 -4.20 -8.18 14.35
CA THR A 10 -4.24 -9.60 14.72
C THR A 10 -3.02 -10.37 14.24
N ILE A 11 -2.50 -10.02 13.06
CA ILE A 11 -1.35 -10.72 12.45
C ILE A 11 -0.04 -9.97 12.62
N SER A 12 -0.08 -8.78 13.26
CA SER A 12 1.10 -7.91 13.38
C SER A 12 2.26 -8.56 14.12
N SER A 13 2.00 -9.24 15.22
CA SER A 13 3.04 -9.93 16.01
C SER A 13 3.71 -11.05 15.23
N SER A 14 2.91 -11.83 14.50
CA SER A 14 3.42 -12.91 13.65
C SER A 14 4.27 -12.37 12.50
N LEU A 15 3.81 -11.32 11.81
CA LEU A 15 4.56 -10.67 10.74
C LEU A 15 5.84 -10.02 11.26
N TYR A 16 5.78 -9.37 12.43
CA TYR A 16 6.94 -8.77 13.07
C TYR A 16 8.03 -9.81 13.32
N LEU A 17 7.68 -10.95 13.94
CA LEU A 17 8.62 -12.03 14.23
C LEU A 17 9.16 -12.65 12.94
N HIS A 18 8.30 -12.89 11.97
CA HIS A 18 8.68 -13.49 10.69
C HIS A 18 9.72 -12.65 9.93
N PHE A 19 9.55 -11.34 9.85
CA PHE A 19 10.47 -10.47 9.14
C PHE A 19 11.68 -10.00 9.98
N ASN A 20 11.60 -10.12 11.31
CA ASN A 20 12.74 -9.87 12.18
C ASN A 20 13.72 -11.05 12.19
N PHE A 21 13.21 -12.27 12.03
CA PHE A 21 13.97 -13.51 11.96
C PHE A 21 13.70 -14.26 10.65
N PHE A 22 13.87 -13.54 9.54
CA PHE A 22 13.53 -14.09 8.25
C PHE A 22 14.54 -15.16 7.85
N ASP A 23 14.02 -16.38 7.63
CA ASP A 23 14.79 -17.52 7.16
C ASP A 23 13.94 -18.36 6.20
N ILE A 24 14.39 -18.52 4.97
CA ILE A 24 13.69 -19.35 3.99
C ILE A 24 14.12 -20.81 4.22
N PHE A 25 13.25 -21.58 4.87
CA PHE A 25 13.45 -23.00 5.15
C PHE A 25 14.78 -23.36 5.87
N GLY A 26 15.32 -22.45 6.68
CA GLY A 26 16.57 -22.68 7.41
C GLY A 26 17.83 -22.45 6.56
N ILE A 27 17.72 -22.03 5.31
CA ILE A 27 18.85 -21.88 4.38
C ILE A 27 19.81 -20.76 4.85
N PHE A 28 19.29 -19.62 5.27
CA PHE A 28 20.14 -18.51 5.73
C PHE A 28 20.86 -18.86 7.03
N LYS A 29 20.18 -19.52 7.94
CA LYS A 29 20.78 -19.97 9.20
C LYS A 29 21.86 -21.03 8.95
N ALA A 30 21.67 -21.91 7.95
CA ALA A 30 22.66 -22.93 7.59
C ALA A 30 23.89 -22.34 6.87
N THR A 31 23.72 -21.26 6.09
CA THR A 31 24.81 -20.68 5.29
C THR A 31 25.55 -19.54 6.01
N THR A 32 24.83 -18.72 6.78
CA THR A 32 25.39 -17.49 7.39
C THR A 32 25.43 -17.56 8.92
N GLY A 33 24.86 -18.62 9.52
CA GLY A 33 24.81 -18.81 10.98
C GLY A 33 23.76 -17.95 11.69
N SER A 34 23.08 -17.04 10.99
CA SER A 34 22.05 -16.14 11.56
C SER A 34 20.88 -15.92 10.60
N SER A 35 19.71 -15.62 11.16
CA SER A 35 18.55 -15.17 10.39
C SER A 35 18.74 -13.74 9.91
N LEU A 36 18.16 -13.39 8.76
CA LEU A 36 18.19 -12.03 8.22
C LEU A 36 17.13 -11.16 8.90
N ASN A 37 17.54 -9.99 9.34
CA ASN A 37 16.61 -8.96 9.80
C ASN A 37 16.25 -8.06 8.61
N LEU A 38 15.04 -8.21 8.09
CA LEU A 38 14.53 -7.42 6.96
C LEU A 38 13.78 -6.16 7.39
N ARG A 39 13.72 -5.87 8.70
CA ARG A 39 13.10 -4.64 9.21
C ARG A 39 13.96 -3.43 8.86
N GLY A 40 13.32 -2.28 8.72
CA GLY A 40 13.98 -1.04 8.28
C GLY A 40 14.22 -0.98 6.77
N SER A 41 13.65 -1.91 6.00
CA SER A 41 13.77 -1.93 4.54
C SER A 41 12.39 -2.08 3.88
N PRO A 42 12.24 -1.72 2.59
CA PRO A 42 11.00 -1.95 1.85
C PRO A 42 10.79 -3.41 1.42
N ILE A 43 11.74 -4.30 1.69
CA ILE A 43 11.71 -5.71 1.27
C ILE A 43 10.48 -6.46 1.78
N PRO A 44 10.05 -6.34 3.07
CA PRO A 44 8.83 -6.97 3.55
C PRO A 44 7.59 -6.61 2.73
N TYR A 45 7.46 -5.34 2.35
CA TYR A 45 6.36 -4.89 1.47
C TYR A 45 6.41 -5.55 0.10
N ALA A 46 7.59 -5.57 -0.52
CA ALA A 46 7.78 -6.19 -1.82
C ALA A 46 7.46 -7.69 -1.79
N LEU A 47 7.94 -8.41 -0.77
CA LEU A 47 7.65 -9.83 -0.60
C LEU A 47 6.16 -10.11 -0.37
N MET A 48 5.50 -9.36 0.51
CA MET A 48 4.06 -9.51 0.75
C MET A 48 3.24 -9.21 -0.51
N SER A 49 3.63 -8.19 -1.28
CA SER A 49 2.96 -7.85 -2.55
C SER A 49 3.18 -8.92 -3.62
N ALA A 50 4.41 -9.41 -3.78
CA ALA A 50 4.77 -10.43 -4.76
C ALA A 50 4.08 -11.77 -4.49
N THR A 51 3.92 -12.14 -3.21
CA THR A 51 3.23 -13.37 -2.80
C THR A 51 1.70 -13.22 -2.74
N CYS A 52 1.14 -12.09 -3.18
CA CYS A 52 -0.28 -11.76 -3.09
C CYS A 52 -0.84 -11.82 -1.65
N MET A 53 0.01 -11.78 -0.65
CA MET A 53 -0.36 -11.80 0.78
C MET A 53 -0.54 -10.39 1.36
N GLY A 54 -0.30 -9.34 0.58
CA GLY A 54 -0.61 -7.97 0.97
C GLY A 54 -2.08 -7.84 1.33
N LEU A 55 -2.39 -7.08 2.38
CA LEU A 55 -3.72 -7.02 3.00
C LEU A 55 -4.86 -6.70 2.06
N LYS A 56 -4.59 -5.96 1.01
CA LYS A 56 -5.60 -5.51 0.06
C LYS A 56 -5.50 -6.19 -1.30
N ASN A 57 -4.51 -7.05 -1.48
CA ASN A 57 -4.34 -7.79 -2.73
C ASN A 57 -5.56 -8.66 -3.06
N GLY A 58 -6.21 -9.23 -2.06
CA GLY A 58 -7.45 -9.99 -2.26
C GLY A 58 -8.59 -9.18 -2.87
N LEU A 59 -8.68 -7.87 -2.57
CA LEU A 59 -9.66 -6.97 -3.18
C LEU A 59 -9.30 -6.69 -4.65
N TYR A 60 -8.04 -6.41 -4.95
CA TYR A 60 -7.59 -6.15 -6.33
C TYR A 60 -7.78 -7.39 -7.21
N ILE A 61 -7.39 -8.56 -6.72
CA ILE A 61 -7.62 -9.83 -7.43
C ILE A 61 -9.11 -10.05 -7.68
N TYR A 62 -9.97 -9.76 -6.70
CA TYR A 62 -11.41 -9.87 -6.86
C TYR A 62 -11.95 -8.90 -7.92
N MET A 63 -11.55 -7.62 -7.89
CA MET A 63 -11.97 -6.60 -8.85
C MET A 63 -11.55 -6.97 -10.27
N ILE A 64 -10.30 -7.35 -10.46
CA ILE A 64 -9.75 -7.75 -11.77
C ILE A 64 -10.46 -9.01 -12.27
N ARG A 65 -10.64 -10.02 -11.42
CA ARG A 65 -11.36 -11.24 -11.78
C ARG A 65 -12.81 -10.94 -12.19
N GLN A 66 -13.49 -10.08 -11.44
CA GLN A 66 -14.89 -9.72 -11.74
C GLN A 66 -15.00 -9.01 -13.10
N PHE A 67 -14.03 -8.16 -13.42
CA PHE A 67 -13.96 -7.53 -14.73
C PHE A 67 -13.78 -8.57 -15.84
N PHE A 68 -12.80 -9.44 -15.75
CA PHE A 68 -12.53 -10.46 -16.77
C PHE A 68 -13.69 -11.46 -16.93
N THR A 69 -14.40 -11.79 -15.86
CA THR A 69 -15.60 -12.65 -15.97
C THR A 69 -16.79 -11.95 -16.61
N GLY A 70 -16.81 -10.61 -16.60
CA GLY A 70 -17.83 -9.81 -17.25
C GLY A 70 -17.61 -9.57 -18.75
N ILE A 71 -16.44 -9.90 -19.29
CA ILE A 71 -16.14 -9.74 -20.72
C ILE A 71 -17.00 -10.71 -21.55
N PRO A 72 -17.75 -10.22 -22.57
CA PRO A 72 -18.54 -11.07 -23.44
C PRO A 72 -17.66 -12.06 -24.22
N LYS A 73 -18.04 -13.33 -24.25
CA LYS A 73 -17.32 -14.37 -25.03
C LYS A 73 -17.27 -14.06 -26.51
N SER A 74 -18.28 -13.36 -27.03
CA SER A 74 -18.33 -12.93 -28.43
C SER A 74 -17.10 -12.09 -28.85
N LEU A 75 -16.50 -11.35 -27.91
CA LEU A 75 -15.28 -10.58 -28.17
C LEU A 75 -14.07 -11.50 -28.42
N GLU A 76 -13.94 -12.56 -27.65
CA GLU A 76 -12.90 -13.57 -27.85
C GLU A 76 -13.13 -14.37 -29.12
N GLU A 77 -14.36 -14.78 -29.38
CA GLU A 77 -14.74 -15.51 -30.58
C GLU A 77 -14.48 -14.73 -31.85
N ALA A 78 -14.81 -13.43 -31.87
CA ALA A 78 -14.50 -12.54 -32.97
C ALA A 78 -12.98 -12.45 -33.23
N ALA A 79 -12.18 -12.31 -32.19
CA ALA A 79 -10.75 -12.28 -32.30
C ALA A 79 -10.15 -13.60 -32.84
N TYR A 80 -10.75 -14.73 -32.50
CA TYR A 80 -10.34 -16.05 -33.05
C TYR A 80 -10.73 -16.19 -34.53
N VAL A 81 -11.89 -15.70 -34.93
CA VAL A 81 -12.30 -15.65 -36.34
C VAL A 81 -11.34 -14.79 -37.17
N ASP A 82 -10.82 -13.70 -36.58
CA ASP A 82 -9.80 -12.83 -37.18
C ASP A 82 -8.39 -13.47 -37.18
N GLY A 83 -8.24 -14.72 -36.79
CA GLY A 83 -6.98 -15.46 -36.78
C GLY A 83 -6.03 -15.08 -35.64
N CYS A 84 -6.52 -14.47 -34.58
CA CYS A 84 -5.70 -14.21 -33.41
C CYS A 84 -5.49 -15.49 -32.56
N SER A 85 -4.25 -15.73 -32.14
CA SER A 85 -3.96 -16.74 -31.12
C SER A 85 -4.40 -16.25 -29.74
N ILE A 86 -4.54 -17.17 -28.76
CA ILE A 86 -4.95 -16.86 -27.38
C ILE A 86 -4.11 -15.73 -26.77
N PHE A 87 -2.78 -15.79 -26.89
CA PHE A 87 -1.90 -14.74 -26.39
C PHE A 87 -2.10 -13.40 -27.11
N LYS A 88 -2.31 -13.43 -28.43
CA LYS A 88 -2.54 -12.22 -29.23
C LYS A 88 -3.87 -11.58 -28.88
N THR A 89 -4.92 -12.39 -28.68
CA THR A 89 -6.24 -11.93 -28.21
C THR A 89 -6.12 -11.27 -26.84
N PHE A 90 -5.42 -11.91 -25.90
CA PHE A 90 -5.22 -11.33 -24.56
C PHE A 90 -4.52 -9.96 -24.63
N TRP A 91 -3.37 -9.85 -25.33
CA TRP A 91 -2.59 -8.62 -25.35
C TRP A 91 -3.19 -7.50 -26.18
N ARG A 92 -3.91 -7.80 -27.28
CA ARG A 92 -4.41 -6.81 -28.22
C ARG A 92 -5.88 -6.43 -28.04
N VAL A 93 -6.65 -7.31 -27.42
CA VAL A 93 -8.11 -7.11 -27.28
C VAL A 93 -8.46 -6.98 -25.79
N ILE A 94 -8.19 -8.00 -24.98
CA ILE A 94 -8.66 -8.08 -23.61
C ILE A 94 -7.91 -7.11 -22.67
N LEU A 95 -6.60 -7.03 -22.77
CA LEU A 95 -5.78 -6.20 -21.90
C LEU A 95 -6.00 -4.69 -22.10
N PRO A 96 -6.10 -4.16 -23.33
CA PRO A 96 -6.47 -2.77 -23.55
C PRO A 96 -7.84 -2.41 -23.01
N ASP A 97 -8.83 -3.30 -23.12
CA ASP A 97 -10.16 -3.12 -22.56
C ASP A 97 -10.14 -3.12 -21.02
N ALA A 98 -9.19 -3.83 -20.41
CA ALA A 98 -8.99 -3.87 -18.96
C ALA A 98 -8.24 -2.66 -18.37
N VAL A 99 -7.73 -1.73 -19.19
CA VAL A 99 -6.95 -0.58 -18.69
C VAL A 99 -7.70 0.23 -17.63
N PRO A 100 -8.99 0.56 -17.75
CA PRO A 100 -9.70 1.33 -16.73
C PRO A 100 -9.70 0.65 -15.35
N ILE A 101 -9.95 -0.66 -15.29
CA ILE A 101 -9.94 -1.40 -14.02
C ILE A 101 -8.53 -1.52 -13.43
N LEU A 102 -7.51 -1.67 -14.28
CA LEU A 102 -6.11 -1.69 -13.83
C LEU A 102 -5.67 -0.34 -13.26
N VAL A 103 -6.07 0.76 -13.90
CA VAL A 103 -5.83 2.13 -13.40
C VAL A 103 -6.54 2.34 -12.07
N SER A 104 -7.79 1.87 -11.94
CA SER A 104 -8.54 1.93 -10.67
C SER A 104 -7.82 1.16 -9.56
N CYS A 105 -7.39 -0.07 -9.81
CA CYS A 105 -6.63 -0.87 -8.85
C CYS A 105 -5.31 -0.21 -8.46
N PHE A 106 -4.60 0.38 -9.43
CA PHE A 106 -3.37 1.12 -9.19
C PHE A 106 -3.61 2.33 -8.28
N LEU A 107 -4.64 3.14 -8.57
CA LEU A 107 -5.00 4.30 -7.76
C LEU A 107 -5.34 3.91 -6.32
N PHE A 108 -6.19 2.91 -6.12
CA PHE A 108 -6.52 2.42 -4.79
C PHE A 108 -5.28 1.90 -4.06
N SER A 109 -4.43 1.12 -4.74
CA SER A 109 -3.20 0.60 -4.17
C SER A 109 -2.27 1.74 -3.75
N PHE A 110 -2.10 2.74 -4.61
CA PHE A 110 -1.25 3.89 -4.33
C PHE A 110 -1.77 4.71 -3.14
N VAL A 111 -3.07 5.07 -3.14
CA VAL A 111 -3.68 5.86 -2.06
C VAL A 111 -3.54 5.14 -0.72
N TRP A 112 -3.83 3.84 -0.69
CA TRP A 112 -3.74 3.07 0.55
C TRP A 112 -2.31 2.88 1.05
N GLN A 113 -1.35 2.68 0.14
CA GLN A 113 0.05 2.58 0.52
C GLN A 113 0.63 3.93 0.96
N TRP A 114 0.22 5.01 0.30
CA TRP A 114 0.64 6.36 0.63
C TRP A 114 0.17 6.81 2.02
N THR A 115 -1.05 6.45 2.40
CA THR A 115 -1.65 6.81 3.69
C THR A 115 -1.41 5.77 4.79
N ASP A 116 -0.75 4.64 4.48
CA ASP A 116 -0.51 3.59 5.46
C ASP A 116 0.42 4.06 6.58
N THR A 117 -0.05 3.92 7.79
CA THR A 117 0.71 4.21 9.01
C THR A 117 1.03 2.94 9.80
N PHE A 118 0.19 1.91 9.68
CA PHE A 118 0.31 0.69 10.49
C PHE A 118 1.50 -0.16 10.05
N TYR A 119 1.53 -0.58 8.78
CA TYR A 119 2.66 -1.39 8.28
C TYR A 119 3.93 -0.57 8.14
N SER A 120 3.78 0.72 7.83
CA SER A 120 4.90 1.66 7.83
C SER A 120 5.58 1.70 9.19
N LYS A 121 4.84 1.76 10.29
CA LYS A 121 5.39 1.62 11.64
C LYS A 121 6.00 0.24 11.90
N LEU A 122 5.32 -0.82 11.45
CA LEU A 122 5.73 -2.19 11.71
C LEU A 122 7.06 -2.53 11.03
N PHE A 123 7.22 -2.17 9.76
CA PHE A 123 8.37 -2.56 8.95
C PHE A 123 9.43 -1.46 8.81
N LEU A 124 9.03 -0.19 8.77
CA LEU A 124 9.90 0.96 8.46
C LEU A 124 10.03 1.94 9.64
N GLY A 125 9.75 1.50 10.86
CA GLY A 125 9.65 2.37 12.05
C GLY A 125 10.81 3.34 12.28
N ASN A 126 11.99 3.09 11.70
CA ASN A 126 13.16 3.96 11.79
C ASN A 126 13.27 4.96 10.63
N ILE A 127 12.40 4.87 9.63
CA ILE A 127 12.43 5.74 8.44
C ILE A 127 11.38 6.84 8.63
N LYS A 128 11.79 8.09 8.39
CA LYS A 128 10.89 9.23 8.41
C LYS A 128 10.03 9.23 7.15
N LEU A 129 8.78 8.81 7.29
CA LEU A 129 7.78 8.82 6.23
C LEU A 129 6.76 9.93 6.48
N LEU A 130 6.29 10.57 5.41
CA LEU A 130 5.33 11.67 5.51
C LEU A 130 4.05 11.25 6.23
N SER A 131 3.53 10.04 5.98
CA SER A 131 2.33 9.50 6.64
C SER A 131 2.53 9.32 8.15
N LEU A 132 3.72 8.85 8.58
CA LEU A 132 4.06 8.68 9.99
C LEU A 132 4.28 10.03 10.68
N GLU A 133 5.02 10.93 10.05
CA GLU A 133 5.29 12.27 10.60
C GLU A 133 3.99 13.07 10.73
N ALA A 134 3.11 13.03 9.72
CA ALA A 134 1.81 13.68 9.77
C ALA A 134 0.91 13.14 10.89
N SER A 135 0.95 11.84 11.14
CA SER A 135 0.14 11.22 12.23
C SER A 135 0.61 11.61 13.63
N THR A 136 1.85 12.04 13.80
CA THR A 136 2.46 12.38 15.11
C THR A 136 2.73 13.86 15.28
N VAL A 137 2.33 14.72 14.33
CA VAL A 137 2.66 16.14 14.33
C VAL A 137 2.14 16.86 15.59
N ALA A 138 0.93 16.54 16.06
CA ALA A 138 0.35 17.14 17.25
C ALA A 138 1.15 16.79 18.52
N ASP A 139 1.54 15.53 18.67
CA ASP A 139 2.32 15.05 19.83
C ASP A 139 3.71 15.68 19.85
N ARG A 140 4.34 15.78 18.69
CA ARG A 140 5.66 16.44 18.55
C ARG A 140 5.57 17.93 18.86
N LEU A 141 4.51 18.59 18.40
CA LEU A 141 4.28 20.00 18.71
C LEU A 141 4.13 20.20 20.22
N ASN A 142 3.32 19.38 20.88
CA ASN A 142 3.13 19.45 22.33
C ASN A 142 4.44 19.19 23.08
N SER A 143 5.21 18.20 22.65
CA SER A 143 6.52 17.91 23.24
C SER A 143 7.49 19.06 23.06
N TYR A 144 7.53 19.68 21.88
CA TYR A 144 8.35 20.85 21.60
C TYR A 144 7.99 22.03 22.49
N VAL A 145 6.70 22.37 22.58
CA VAL A 145 6.19 23.47 23.40
C VAL A 145 6.50 23.25 24.89
N SER A 146 6.30 22.03 25.40
CA SER A 146 6.54 21.70 26.79
C SER A 146 8.02 21.69 27.16
N ILE A 147 8.88 21.09 26.32
CA ILE A 147 10.30 20.89 26.61
C ILE A 147 11.12 22.14 26.25
N GLN A 148 10.92 22.71 25.08
CA GLN A 148 11.75 23.81 24.57
C GLN A 148 11.29 25.19 25.04
N LEU A 149 9.96 25.39 25.18
CA LEU A 149 9.41 26.68 25.57
C LEU A 149 9.01 26.70 27.06
N GLY A 150 9.12 25.58 27.79
CA GLY A 150 8.81 25.51 29.21
C GLY A 150 7.34 25.75 29.55
N LEU A 151 6.43 25.66 28.59
CA LEU A 151 5.00 25.89 28.75
C LEU A 151 4.30 24.61 29.22
N SER A 152 3.92 24.52 30.49
CA SER A 152 3.32 23.33 31.09
C SER A 152 1.95 22.93 30.52
N GLY A 153 1.29 23.81 29.76
CA GLY A 153 0.00 23.55 29.13
C GLY A 153 0.06 22.96 27.71
N GLY A 154 1.25 22.79 27.14
CA GLY A 154 1.41 22.38 25.74
C GLY A 154 0.92 23.45 24.74
N ALA A 155 0.79 23.09 23.48
CA ALA A 155 0.27 23.98 22.45
C ALA A 155 -1.26 24.13 22.54
N SER A 156 -1.78 25.34 22.26
CA SER A 156 -3.22 25.56 22.23
C SER A 156 -3.91 24.62 21.22
N MET A 157 -5.16 24.21 21.49
CA MET A 157 -5.91 23.32 20.60
C MET A 157 -6.06 23.88 19.19
N GLY A 158 -6.26 25.21 19.06
CA GLY A 158 -6.32 25.86 17.74
C GLY A 158 -5.03 25.74 16.94
N TYR A 159 -3.88 25.90 17.59
CA TYR A 159 -2.59 25.75 16.93
C TYR A 159 -2.28 24.31 16.54
N GLN A 160 -2.61 23.34 17.41
CA GLN A 160 -2.51 21.92 17.08
C GLN A 160 -3.36 21.57 15.85
N GLN A 161 -4.60 22.04 15.81
CA GLN A 161 -5.50 21.80 14.68
C GLN A 161 -4.98 22.42 13.37
N GLN A 162 -4.40 23.60 13.41
CA GLN A 162 -3.77 24.22 12.24
C GLN A 162 -2.60 23.37 11.71
N MET A 163 -1.74 22.90 12.61
CA MET A 163 -0.59 22.06 12.22
C MET A 163 -1.04 20.72 11.63
N VAL A 164 -2.03 20.07 12.24
CA VAL A 164 -2.61 18.82 11.72
C VAL A 164 -3.25 19.04 10.34
N SER A 165 -4.01 20.12 10.17
CA SER A 165 -4.64 20.47 8.88
C SER A 165 -3.61 20.71 7.80
N THR A 166 -2.53 21.43 8.12
CA THR A 166 -1.43 21.68 7.18
C THR A 166 -0.72 20.38 6.78
N ALA A 167 -0.42 19.51 7.75
CA ALA A 167 0.19 18.20 7.49
C ALA A 167 -0.71 17.32 6.61
N THR A 168 -2.03 17.34 6.87
CA THR A 168 -3.02 16.63 6.07
C THR A 168 -3.09 17.16 4.64
N LEU A 169 -3.06 18.48 4.43
CA LEU A 169 -3.02 19.08 3.10
C LEU A 169 -1.74 18.66 2.33
N MET A 170 -0.58 18.65 2.99
CA MET A 170 0.66 18.18 2.37
C MET A 170 0.59 16.70 1.97
N LEU A 171 -0.12 15.90 2.76
CA LEU A 171 -0.30 14.47 2.47
C LEU A 171 -1.30 14.22 1.34
N VAL A 172 -2.36 15.04 1.24
CA VAL A 172 -3.40 14.91 0.22
C VAL A 172 -2.99 15.51 -1.13
N ALA A 173 -2.18 16.55 -1.15
CA ALA A 173 -1.80 17.25 -2.38
C ALA A 173 -1.25 16.33 -3.50
N PRO A 174 -0.27 15.42 -3.27
CA PRO A 174 0.21 14.53 -4.30
C PRO A 174 -0.84 13.52 -4.77
N LEU A 175 -1.77 13.11 -3.88
CA LEU A 175 -2.88 12.24 -4.26
C LEU A 175 -3.85 12.92 -5.22
N LEU A 176 -4.17 14.20 -4.97
CA LEU A 176 -5.00 14.99 -5.87
C LEU A 176 -4.36 15.15 -7.25
N VAL A 177 -3.06 15.45 -7.29
CA VAL A 177 -2.31 15.55 -8.54
C VAL A 177 -2.38 14.24 -9.32
N LEU A 178 -2.09 13.12 -8.66
CA LEU A 178 -2.16 11.81 -9.29
C LEU A 178 -3.55 11.49 -9.81
N TYR A 179 -4.60 11.79 -9.03
CA TYR A 179 -5.99 11.60 -9.44
C TYR A 179 -6.33 12.41 -10.70
N LEU A 180 -5.92 13.70 -10.77
CA LEU A 180 -6.16 14.55 -11.93
C LEU A 180 -5.52 14.01 -13.21
N PHE A 181 -4.37 13.35 -13.11
CA PHE A 181 -3.76 12.68 -14.26
C PHE A 181 -4.50 11.38 -14.63
N ALA A 182 -4.87 10.61 -13.64
CA ALA A 182 -5.51 9.30 -13.86
C ALA A 182 -6.96 9.40 -14.34
N GLN A 183 -7.69 10.48 -14.01
CA GLN A 183 -9.09 10.66 -14.43
C GLN A 183 -9.30 10.65 -15.96
N ARG A 184 -8.23 10.92 -16.73
CA ARG A 184 -8.30 10.85 -18.21
C ARG A 184 -8.37 9.41 -18.73
N SER A 185 -8.10 8.43 -17.90
CA SER A 185 -8.10 7.00 -18.26
C SER A 185 -9.43 6.29 -17.92
N PHE A 186 -10.37 7.02 -17.34
CA PHE A 186 -11.75 6.60 -17.08
C PHE A 186 -12.68 7.22 -18.11
#